data_03244472d98eef9b22c1c0415f694e79
#
_entry.id   03244472d98eef9b22c1c0415f694e79
#
_cell.length_a   1.000
_cell.length_b   1.000
_cell.length_c   1.000
_cell.angle_alpha   90.00
_cell.angle_beta   90.00
_cell.angle_gamma   90.00
#
_symmetry.space_group_name_H-M   'P 1'
#
loop_
_entity.id
_entity.type
_entity.pdbx_description
1 polymer ?
#
loop_
_entity_poly.entity_id
_entity_poly.type
_entity_poly.pdbx_seq_one_letter_code
_entity_poly.pdbx_strand_id
1 'polypeptide(L)'
;MVAPTHWPHVLDDRPTLAATFGPLLAAFTGEHVGEPRLLICLYGPPLVHVDLKFLPVDALDDRVEDPVVLWDRTGLVRRRLARAPARYPAPDLQWIEDRFWVWVHYAASKLARGELFEVLNFLGFLRAQVLGPLALQEAGAQPNGVRKLEQYAPQRARELEATIARYDRRDAARALDAAIQLYLKLRSRGSASLLVQRRDAEGAALAFFRDVAGRVQ
;
A
#
# COMPACT_ATOMS: atom_id res chain seq x y z
N MET A 1 -5.48 1.01 -24.62
CA MET A 1 -5.51 -0.47 -24.80
C MET A 1 -4.96 -0.81 -26.15
N VAL A 2 -4.17 -1.86 -26.24
CA VAL A 2 -3.40 -2.24 -27.44
C VAL A 2 -3.82 -3.65 -27.86
N ALA A 3 -3.87 -3.90 -29.18
CA ALA A 3 -4.08 -5.27 -29.67
C ALA A 3 -2.87 -6.16 -29.28
N PRO A 4 -3.09 -7.42 -28.91
CA PRO A 4 -1.99 -8.30 -28.43
C PRO A 4 -0.81 -8.40 -29.38
N THR A 5 -1.08 -8.40 -30.69
CA THR A 5 -0.06 -8.48 -31.75
C THR A 5 0.86 -7.25 -31.83
N HIS A 6 0.40 -6.08 -31.40
CA HIS A 6 1.14 -4.82 -31.43
C HIS A 6 1.70 -4.43 -30.07
N TRP A 7 1.31 -5.14 -29.01
CA TRP A 7 1.64 -4.77 -27.65
C TRP A 7 3.15 -4.74 -27.36
N PRO A 8 4.00 -5.70 -27.78
CA PRO A 8 5.44 -5.61 -27.60
C PRO A 8 6.05 -4.35 -28.23
N HIS A 9 5.70 -4.05 -29.49
CA HIS A 9 6.20 -2.85 -30.18
C HIS A 9 5.78 -1.56 -29.49
N VAL A 10 4.53 -1.50 -28.98
CA VAL A 10 4.07 -0.32 -28.23
C VAL A 10 4.84 -0.14 -26.93
N LEU A 11 5.24 -1.23 -26.26
CA LEU A 11 6.04 -1.15 -25.05
C LEU A 11 7.44 -0.58 -25.33
N ASP A 12 8.05 -0.95 -26.45
CA ASP A 12 9.37 -0.45 -26.87
C ASP A 12 9.28 1.04 -27.27
N ASP A 13 8.22 1.43 -27.95
CA ASP A 13 8.01 2.79 -28.48
C ASP A 13 7.31 3.76 -27.49
N ARG A 14 7.05 3.35 -26.26
CA ARG A 14 6.34 4.17 -25.26
C ARG A 14 6.84 5.61 -25.12
N PRO A 15 8.17 5.87 -25.02
CA PRO A 15 8.66 7.23 -24.89
C PRO A 15 8.35 8.10 -26.13
N THR A 16 8.51 7.54 -27.32
CA THR A 16 8.18 8.22 -28.58
C THR A 16 6.70 8.55 -28.64
N LEU A 17 5.84 7.59 -28.27
CA LEU A 17 4.41 7.79 -28.21
C LEU A 17 4.02 8.87 -27.18
N ALA A 18 4.62 8.82 -26.00
CA ALA A 18 4.38 9.81 -24.96
C ALA A 18 4.75 11.23 -25.39
N ALA A 19 5.86 11.38 -26.13
CA ALA A 19 6.28 12.69 -26.64
C ALA A 19 5.29 13.32 -27.64
N THR A 20 4.39 12.52 -28.21
CA THR A 20 3.35 13.06 -29.13
C THR A 20 2.20 13.77 -28.39
N PHE A 21 2.05 13.55 -27.07
CA PHE A 21 0.94 14.14 -26.29
C PHE A 21 1.21 15.56 -25.81
N GLY A 22 2.48 16.01 -25.85
CA GLY A 22 2.85 17.34 -25.41
C GLY A 22 4.34 17.48 -25.13
N PRO A 23 4.78 18.62 -24.59
CA PRO A 23 6.19 18.85 -24.25
C PRO A 23 6.61 17.94 -23.08
N LEU A 24 7.14 16.77 -23.42
CA LEU A 24 7.63 15.78 -22.48
C LEU A 24 8.97 16.21 -21.90
N LEU A 25 9.03 16.45 -20.57
CA LEU A 25 10.23 16.86 -19.85
C LEU A 25 11.03 15.69 -19.32
N ALA A 26 10.34 14.64 -18.84
CA ALA A 26 10.97 13.40 -18.36
C ALA A 26 9.99 12.23 -18.51
N ALA A 27 10.53 11.02 -18.72
CA ALA A 27 9.77 9.80 -18.68
C ALA A 27 10.65 8.63 -18.21
N PHE A 28 10.07 7.72 -17.42
CA PHE A 28 10.71 6.47 -16.99
C PHE A 28 9.64 5.42 -16.71
N THR A 29 10.06 4.17 -16.69
CA THR A 29 9.17 3.02 -16.52
C THR A 29 8.91 2.71 -15.04
N GLY A 30 7.81 2.00 -14.76
CA GLY A 30 7.32 1.80 -13.40
C GLY A 30 7.89 0.57 -12.67
N GLU A 31 9.12 0.11 -12.97
CA GLU A 31 9.72 -1.07 -12.34
C GLU A 31 9.84 -0.90 -10.83
N HIS A 32 10.16 0.30 -10.35
CA HIS A 32 10.32 0.60 -8.92
C HIS A 32 9.03 0.48 -8.11
N VAL A 33 7.86 0.47 -8.80
CA VAL A 33 6.54 0.21 -8.21
C VAL A 33 5.96 -1.14 -8.64
N GLY A 34 6.78 -2.02 -9.23
CA GLY A 34 6.37 -3.36 -9.66
C GLY A 34 5.47 -3.39 -10.91
N GLU A 35 5.37 -2.28 -11.66
CA GLU A 35 4.53 -2.18 -12.85
C GLU A 35 5.34 -1.74 -14.10
N PRO A 36 6.08 -2.67 -14.72
CA PRO A 36 6.93 -2.35 -15.87
C PRO A 36 6.15 -1.90 -17.13
N ARG A 37 4.84 -2.12 -17.18
CA ARG A 37 3.95 -1.67 -18.27
C ARG A 37 3.59 -0.18 -18.17
N LEU A 38 3.89 0.44 -17.04
CA LEU A 38 3.68 1.86 -16.78
C LEU A 38 4.83 2.68 -17.37
N LEU A 39 4.51 3.82 -17.96
CA LEU A 39 5.43 4.90 -18.27
C LEU A 39 4.98 6.13 -17.47
N ILE A 40 5.80 6.56 -16.55
CA ILE A 40 5.58 7.72 -15.70
C ILE A 40 6.15 8.93 -16.44
N CYS A 41 5.32 9.92 -16.73
CA CYS A 41 5.66 11.06 -17.57
C CYS A 41 5.48 12.38 -16.83
N LEU A 42 6.39 13.31 -17.04
CA LEU A 42 6.27 14.69 -16.62
C LEU A 42 6.22 15.59 -17.85
N TYR A 43 5.13 16.32 -18.00
CA TYR A 43 4.93 17.29 -19.08
C TYR A 43 4.96 18.73 -18.57
N GLY A 44 5.28 19.68 -19.43
CA GLY A 44 5.24 21.09 -19.05
C GLY A 44 5.59 22.06 -20.15
N PRO A 45 5.21 23.37 -20.06
CA PRO A 45 4.21 23.95 -19.16
C PRO A 45 2.75 23.77 -19.64
N PRO A 46 1.76 23.71 -18.73
CA PRO A 46 1.88 23.63 -17.27
C PRO A 46 2.46 22.29 -16.83
N LEU A 47 3.06 22.25 -15.62
CA LEU A 47 3.65 21.02 -15.10
C LEU A 47 2.55 20.00 -14.75
N VAL A 48 2.56 18.85 -15.45
CA VAL A 48 1.57 17.78 -15.26
C VAL A 48 2.28 16.44 -15.19
N HIS A 49 1.98 15.67 -14.14
CA HIS A 49 2.40 14.27 -14.00
C HIS A 49 1.31 13.36 -14.61
N VAL A 50 1.68 12.49 -15.53
CA VAL A 50 0.78 11.56 -16.21
C VAL A 50 1.37 10.15 -16.19
N ASP A 51 0.60 9.22 -15.67
CA ASP A 51 0.91 7.79 -15.70
C ASP A 51 0.24 7.13 -16.92
N LEU A 52 1.05 6.74 -17.89
CA LEU A 52 0.57 6.06 -19.09
C LEU A 52 0.75 4.55 -18.95
N LYS A 53 -0.33 3.81 -18.76
CA LYS A 53 -0.29 2.36 -18.65
C LYS A 53 -0.75 1.70 -19.94
N PHE A 54 0.17 0.99 -20.60
CA PHE A 54 -0.10 0.29 -21.86
C PHE A 54 -0.46 -1.17 -21.55
N LEU A 55 -1.71 -1.54 -21.84
CA LEU A 55 -2.24 -2.86 -21.51
C LEU A 55 -2.85 -3.55 -22.74
N PRO A 56 -2.68 -4.86 -22.92
CA PRO A 56 -3.52 -5.64 -23.80
C PRO A 56 -4.96 -5.67 -23.25
N VAL A 57 -5.93 -5.87 -24.13
CA VAL A 57 -7.37 -5.78 -23.76
C VAL A 57 -7.78 -6.83 -22.74
N ASP A 58 -7.18 -8.01 -22.76
CA ASP A 58 -7.44 -9.11 -21.82
C ASP A 58 -6.97 -8.81 -20.40
N ALA A 59 -5.97 -7.95 -20.21
CA ALA A 59 -5.54 -7.49 -18.88
C ALA A 59 -6.63 -6.71 -18.11
N LEU A 60 -7.73 -6.33 -18.76
CA LEU A 60 -8.88 -5.73 -18.08
C LEU A 60 -9.67 -6.72 -17.20
N ASP A 61 -9.49 -8.01 -17.41
CA ASP A 61 -10.21 -9.03 -16.64
C ASP A 61 -9.71 -9.08 -15.18
N ASP A 62 -8.44 -8.70 -14.93
CA ASP A 62 -7.79 -8.69 -13.61
C ASP A 62 -7.64 -7.27 -13.02
N ARG A 63 -8.53 -6.36 -13.39
CA ARG A 63 -8.45 -4.97 -12.93
C ARG A 63 -8.83 -4.80 -11.46
N VAL A 64 -8.13 -3.88 -10.79
CA VAL A 64 -8.36 -3.55 -9.37
C VAL A 64 -9.40 -2.44 -9.18
N GLU A 65 -9.67 -1.65 -10.22
CA GLU A 65 -10.69 -0.58 -10.25
C GLU A 65 -11.26 -0.42 -11.67
N ASP A 66 -12.47 0.11 -11.78
CA ASP A 66 -13.10 0.37 -13.06
C ASP A 66 -12.59 1.69 -13.66
N PRO A 67 -12.05 1.66 -14.89
CA PRO A 67 -11.60 2.88 -15.56
C PRO A 67 -12.77 3.67 -16.13
N VAL A 68 -12.63 4.99 -16.22
CA VAL A 68 -13.49 5.81 -17.05
C VAL A 68 -13.13 5.60 -18.53
N VAL A 69 -14.05 5.10 -19.32
CA VAL A 69 -13.82 4.84 -20.75
C VAL A 69 -14.03 6.13 -21.53
N LEU A 70 -12.97 6.83 -21.87
CA LEU A 70 -12.99 8.06 -22.64
C LEU A 70 -13.24 7.79 -24.15
N TRP A 71 -12.69 6.69 -24.67
CA TRP A 71 -12.83 6.32 -26.07
C TRP A 71 -12.76 4.79 -26.26
N ASP A 72 -13.65 4.23 -27.06
CA ASP A 72 -13.73 2.80 -27.37
C ASP A 72 -14.35 2.60 -28.76
N ARG A 73 -13.51 2.59 -29.81
CA ARG A 73 -13.93 2.52 -31.20
C ARG A 73 -14.81 1.30 -31.55
N THR A 74 -14.50 0.15 -30.93
CA THR A 74 -15.13 -1.14 -31.27
C THR A 74 -16.11 -1.63 -30.21
N GLY A 75 -16.26 -0.92 -29.10
CA GLY A 75 -17.02 -1.35 -27.93
C GLY A 75 -16.40 -2.54 -27.18
N LEU A 76 -15.16 -2.93 -27.54
CA LEU A 76 -14.50 -4.09 -26.96
C LEU A 76 -14.15 -3.88 -25.50
N VAL A 77 -13.66 -2.69 -25.13
CA VAL A 77 -13.31 -2.33 -23.75
C VAL A 77 -14.57 -2.41 -22.87
N ARG A 78 -15.67 -1.76 -23.29
CA ARG A 78 -16.94 -1.77 -22.52
C ARG A 78 -17.48 -3.19 -22.35
N ARG A 79 -17.42 -4.02 -23.41
CA ARG A 79 -17.86 -5.42 -23.32
C ARG A 79 -17.00 -6.24 -22.37
N ARG A 80 -15.67 -5.97 -22.28
CA ARG A 80 -14.78 -6.62 -21.30
C ARG A 80 -15.12 -6.20 -19.89
N LEU A 81 -15.24 -4.90 -19.64
CA LEU A 81 -15.58 -4.37 -18.31
C LEU A 81 -16.90 -4.92 -17.75
N ALA A 82 -17.87 -5.17 -18.64
CA ALA A 82 -19.17 -5.72 -18.25
C ALA A 82 -19.14 -7.21 -17.82
N ARG A 83 -18.05 -7.94 -18.06
CA ARG A 83 -17.97 -9.39 -17.74
C ARG A 83 -17.84 -9.67 -16.24
N ALA A 84 -17.11 -8.82 -15.52
CA ALA A 84 -16.89 -8.95 -14.08
C ALA A 84 -16.64 -7.57 -13.45
N PRO A 85 -16.99 -7.37 -12.17
CA PRO A 85 -16.61 -6.15 -11.45
C PRO A 85 -15.09 -6.11 -11.20
N ALA A 86 -14.54 -4.91 -11.03
CA ALA A 86 -13.19 -4.73 -10.54
C ALA A 86 -13.06 -5.33 -9.14
N ARG A 87 -11.90 -5.93 -8.83
CA ARG A 87 -11.63 -6.52 -7.53
C ARG A 87 -10.27 -6.10 -7.01
N TYR A 88 -10.26 -5.31 -5.95
CA TYR A 88 -9.04 -5.00 -5.23
C TYR A 88 -8.72 -6.16 -4.25
N PRO A 89 -7.46 -6.66 -4.19
CA PRO A 89 -7.09 -7.72 -3.26
C PRO A 89 -7.31 -7.27 -1.80
N ALA A 90 -8.01 -8.10 -1.04
CA ALA A 90 -8.16 -7.86 0.40
C ALA A 90 -6.84 -8.18 1.13
N PRO A 91 -6.51 -7.48 2.23
CA PRO A 91 -5.41 -7.86 3.11
C PRO A 91 -5.60 -9.28 3.64
N ASP A 92 -4.55 -10.09 3.55
CA ASP A 92 -4.54 -11.44 4.15
C ASP A 92 -4.23 -11.31 5.65
N LEU A 93 -5.29 -11.34 6.47
CA LEU A 93 -5.18 -11.18 7.91
C LEU A 93 -4.38 -12.31 8.58
N GLN A 94 -4.44 -13.54 8.06
CA GLN A 94 -3.65 -14.64 8.60
C GLN A 94 -2.16 -14.45 8.29
N TRP A 95 -1.84 -14.04 7.07
CA TRP A 95 -0.47 -13.73 6.67
C TRP A 95 0.13 -12.60 7.54
N ILE A 96 -0.69 -11.58 7.88
CA ILE A 96 -0.29 -10.49 8.78
C ILE A 96 -0.08 -11.04 10.19
N GLU A 97 -1.03 -11.77 10.76
CA GLU A 97 -0.94 -12.31 12.12
C GLU A 97 0.28 -13.22 12.32
N ASP A 98 0.60 -14.06 11.32
CA ASP A 98 1.75 -14.95 11.34
C ASP A 98 3.10 -14.21 11.45
N ARG A 99 3.12 -12.91 11.10
CA ARG A 99 4.33 -12.08 11.02
C ARG A 99 4.37 -10.93 12.01
N PHE A 100 3.22 -10.42 12.42
CA PHE A 100 3.12 -9.17 13.17
C PHE A 100 3.94 -9.19 14.47
N TRP A 101 3.89 -10.27 15.20
CA TRP A 101 4.59 -10.38 16.49
C TRP A 101 6.11 -10.52 16.33
N VAL A 102 6.56 -11.16 15.26
CA VAL A 102 7.99 -11.16 14.89
C VAL A 102 8.42 -9.75 14.48
N TRP A 103 7.58 -9.02 13.77
CA TRP A 103 7.83 -7.63 13.39
C TRP A 103 7.89 -6.70 14.62
N VAL A 104 7.01 -6.88 15.59
CA VAL A 104 7.06 -6.13 16.86
C VAL A 104 8.39 -6.39 17.59
N HIS A 105 8.81 -7.65 17.70
CA HIS A 105 10.10 -8.01 18.28
C HIS A 105 11.27 -7.37 17.50
N TYR A 106 11.23 -7.39 16.17
CA TYR A 106 12.25 -6.74 15.32
C TYR A 106 12.37 -5.24 15.64
N ALA A 107 11.25 -4.52 15.62
CA ALA A 107 11.23 -3.08 15.90
C ALA A 107 11.72 -2.77 17.34
N ALA A 108 11.28 -3.55 18.32
CA ALA A 108 11.73 -3.41 19.72
C ALA A 108 13.23 -3.68 19.85
N SER A 109 13.78 -4.67 19.14
CA SER A 109 15.23 -4.96 19.11
C SER A 109 16.02 -3.80 18.50
N LYS A 110 15.52 -3.18 17.42
CA LYS A 110 16.11 -1.99 16.82
C LYS A 110 16.07 -0.79 17.78
N LEU A 111 14.96 -0.61 18.47
CA LEU A 111 14.80 0.43 19.49
C LEU A 111 15.81 0.25 20.64
N ALA A 112 15.98 -0.99 21.13
CA ALA A 112 16.92 -1.32 22.20
C ALA A 112 18.37 -0.93 21.84
N ARG A 113 18.76 -1.14 20.58
CA ARG A 113 20.09 -0.79 20.06
C ARG A 113 20.24 0.67 19.67
N GLY A 114 19.15 1.47 19.69
CA GLY A 114 19.18 2.88 19.28
C GLY A 114 19.21 3.08 17.76
N GLU A 115 18.85 2.07 16.96
CA GLU A 115 18.77 2.13 15.50
C GLU A 115 17.47 2.84 15.09
N LEU A 116 17.34 4.13 15.41
CA LEU A 116 16.08 4.86 15.28
C LEU A 116 15.58 5.00 13.85
N PHE A 117 16.45 5.15 12.86
CA PHE A 117 16.04 5.18 11.46
C PHE A 117 15.36 3.88 11.05
N GLU A 118 15.86 2.74 11.54
CA GLU A 118 15.22 1.44 11.28
C GLU A 118 13.82 1.37 11.90
N VAL A 119 13.66 1.85 13.15
CA VAL A 119 12.35 1.88 13.81
C VAL A 119 11.38 2.79 13.05
N LEU A 120 11.81 3.98 12.64
CA LEU A 120 10.98 4.95 11.90
C LEU A 120 10.54 4.39 10.54
N ASN A 121 11.46 3.79 9.79
CA ASN A 121 11.18 3.13 8.52
C ASN A 121 10.18 1.98 8.72
N PHE A 122 10.39 1.20 9.76
CA PHE A 122 9.52 0.07 10.06
C PHE A 122 8.10 0.50 10.48
N LEU A 123 7.96 1.57 11.26
CA LEU A 123 6.65 2.18 11.54
C LEU A 123 5.98 2.66 10.26
N GLY A 124 6.75 3.20 9.30
CA GLY A 124 6.27 3.51 7.95
C GLY A 124 5.74 2.28 7.20
N PHE A 125 6.51 1.18 7.24
CA PHE A 125 6.11 -0.11 6.68
C PHE A 125 4.81 -0.61 7.31
N LEU A 126 4.69 -0.64 8.64
CA LEU A 126 3.46 -1.06 9.32
C LEU A 126 2.25 -0.22 8.91
N ARG A 127 2.40 1.10 8.79
CA ARG A 127 1.32 1.97 8.30
C ARG A 127 0.89 1.61 6.88
N ALA A 128 1.85 1.45 5.98
CA ALA A 128 1.58 1.26 4.55
C ALA A 128 1.11 -0.16 4.20
N GLN A 129 1.62 -1.19 4.89
CA GLN A 129 1.39 -2.58 4.53
C GLN A 129 0.38 -3.30 5.43
N VAL A 130 0.10 -2.75 6.62
CA VAL A 130 -0.75 -3.43 7.61
C VAL A 130 -1.89 -2.55 8.07
N LEU A 131 -1.58 -1.48 8.79
CA LEU A 131 -2.59 -0.71 9.53
C LEU A 131 -3.50 0.10 8.59
N GLY A 132 -2.93 0.73 7.56
CA GLY A 132 -3.68 1.48 6.56
C GLY A 132 -4.62 0.59 5.74
N PRO A 133 -4.14 -0.51 5.12
CA PRO A 133 -4.99 -1.45 4.41
C PRO A 133 -6.13 -2.02 5.26
N LEU A 134 -5.87 -2.43 6.50
CA LEU A 134 -6.90 -2.93 7.40
C LEU A 134 -7.92 -1.85 7.79
N ALA A 135 -7.46 -0.63 8.02
CA ALA A 135 -8.34 0.51 8.33
C ALA A 135 -9.23 0.90 7.14
N LEU A 136 -8.69 0.91 5.92
CA LEU A 136 -9.45 1.16 4.69
C LEU A 136 -10.46 0.05 4.42
N GLN A 137 -10.07 -1.22 4.62
CA GLN A 137 -10.97 -2.36 4.49
C GLN A 137 -12.15 -2.28 5.49
N GLU A 138 -11.87 -1.93 6.75
CA GLU A 138 -12.91 -1.71 7.77
C GLU A 138 -13.90 -0.62 7.35
N ALA A 139 -13.43 0.43 6.66
CA ALA A 139 -14.24 1.52 6.14
C ALA A 139 -14.95 1.17 4.81
N GLY A 140 -14.80 -0.05 4.27
CA GLY A 140 -15.37 -0.45 2.98
C GLY A 140 -14.70 0.20 1.77
N ALA A 141 -13.49 0.75 1.94
CA ALA A 141 -12.69 1.35 0.88
C ALA A 141 -11.62 0.38 0.35
N GLN A 142 -11.03 0.71 -0.79
CA GLN A 142 -9.93 -0.08 -1.35
C GLN A 142 -8.71 -0.05 -0.42
N PRO A 143 -8.18 -1.21 0.02
CA PRO A 143 -7.09 -1.29 0.98
C PRO A 143 -5.71 -1.00 0.36
N ASN A 144 -5.57 0.13 -0.32
CA ASN A 144 -4.36 0.55 -1.03
C ASN A 144 -3.43 1.37 -0.13
N GLY A 145 -2.66 0.70 0.71
CA GLY A 145 -1.71 1.34 1.61
C GLY A 145 -2.38 2.34 2.55
N VAL A 146 -1.93 3.59 2.49
CA VAL A 146 -2.52 4.73 3.24
C VAL A 146 -3.21 5.73 2.31
N ARG A 147 -3.46 5.35 1.06
CA ARG A 147 -4.00 6.27 0.04
C ARG A 147 -5.40 6.73 0.41
N LYS A 148 -5.60 8.06 0.50
CA LYS A 148 -6.88 8.70 0.84
C LYS A 148 -7.47 8.23 2.18
N LEU A 149 -6.64 7.79 3.10
CA LEU A 149 -7.05 7.30 4.42
C LEU A 149 -7.84 8.38 5.18
N GLU A 150 -7.39 9.63 5.11
CA GLU A 150 -8.03 10.79 5.73
C GLU A 150 -9.45 11.03 5.23
N GLN A 151 -9.73 10.64 3.99
CA GLN A 151 -11.05 10.80 3.35
C GLN A 151 -11.98 9.64 3.67
N TYR A 152 -11.50 8.41 3.60
CA TYR A 152 -12.33 7.20 3.74
C TYR A 152 -12.43 6.69 5.16
N ALA A 153 -11.39 6.91 5.98
CA ALA A 153 -11.31 6.43 7.36
C ALA A 153 -10.76 7.50 8.31
N PRO A 154 -11.40 8.70 8.43
CA PRO A 154 -10.82 9.84 9.14
C PRO A 154 -10.58 9.57 10.63
N GLN A 155 -11.38 8.72 11.27
CA GLN A 155 -11.16 8.33 12.65
C GLN A 155 -9.89 7.44 12.77
N ARG A 156 -9.69 6.50 11.85
CA ARG A 156 -8.50 5.65 11.80
C ARG A 156 -7.25 6.45 11.42
N ALA A 157 -7.39 7.46 10.56
CA ALA A 157 -6.29 8.37 10.23
C ALA A 157 -5.73 9.03 11.49
N ARG A 158 -6.59 9.51 12.41
CA ARG A 158 -6.16 10.08 13.70
C ARG A 158 -5.47 9.03 14.62
N GLU A 159 -5.91 7.79 14.61
CA GLU A 159 -5.23 6.72 15.35
C GLU A 159 -3.87 6.36 14.71
N LEU A 160 -3.79 6.36 13.37
CA LEU A 160 -2.51 6.16 12.65
C LEU A 160 -1.54 7.31 12.88
N GLU A 161 -1.99 8.54 13.06
CA GLU A 161 -1.14 9.68 13.40
C GLU A 161 -0.31 9.40 14.66
N ALA A 162 -0.90 8.74 15.66
CA ALA A 162 -0.19 8.33 16.88
C ALA A 162 0.98 7.36 16.62
N THR A 163 1.03 6.69 15.46
CA THR A 163 2.14 5.81 15.06
C THR A 163 3.31 6.55 14.40
N ILE A 164 3.20 7.88 14.24
CA ILE A 164 4.28 8.72 13.72
C ILE A 164 5.18 9.09 14.90
N ALA A 165 6.47 8.82 14.78
CA ALA A 165 7.45 9.13 15.79
C ALA A 165 8.41 10.22 15.33
N ARG A 166 8.84 11.07 16.26
CA ARG A 166 10.02 11.91 16.10
C ARG A 166 11.29 11.07 16.21
N TYR A 167 12.44 11.61 15.84
CA TYR A 167 13.74 10.97 16.00
C TYR A 167 14.18 11.02 17.46
N ASP A 168 13.46 10.26 18.29
CA ASP A 168 13.64 10.16 19.74
C ASP A 168 13.25 8.77 20.22
N ARG A 169 14.02 8.18 21.16
CA ARG A 169 13.80 6.80 21.62
C ARG A 169 12.45 6.60 22.33
N ARG A 170 12.08 7.55 23.19
CA ARG A 170 10.82 7.48 23.95
C ARG A 170 9.63 7.64 23.01
N ASP A 171 9.74 8.58 22.08
CA ASP A 171 8.68 8.82 21.12
C ASP A 171 8.53 7.65 20.13
N ALA A 172 9.63 7.03 19.72
CA ALA A 172 9.61 5.81 18.91
C ALA A 172 8.97 4.62 19.66
N ALA A 173 9.24 4.46 20.97
CA ALA A 173 8.57 3.46 21.80
C ALA A 173 7.07 3.72 21.90
N ARG A 174 6.64 4.97 22.15
CA ARG A 174 5.24 5.37 22.17
C ARG A 174 4.54 5.07 20.86
N ALA A 175 5.16 5.39 19.73
CA ALA A 175 4.59 5.18 18.41
C ALA A 175 4.47 3.68 18.06
N LEU A 176 5.43 2.85 18.50
CA LEU A 176 5.36 1.41 18.34
C LEU A 176 4.22 0.81 19.18
N ASP A 177 4.05 1.27 20.44
CA ASP A 177 2.90 0.86 21.25
C ASP A 177 1.57 1.24 20.57
N ALA A 178 1.45 2.47 20.06
CA ALA A 178 0.27 2.91 19.31
C ALA A 178 -0.03 2.03 18.09
N ALA A 179 1.00 1.60 17.35
CA ALA A 179 0.85 0.69 16.23
C ALA A 179 0.34 -0.70 16.67
N ILE A 180 0.87 -1.23 17.78
CA ILE A 180 0.43 -2.49 18.36
C ILE A 180 -1.04 -2.41 18.79
N GLN A 181 -1.42 -1.37 19.54
CA GLN A 181 -2.80 -1.17 20.00
C GLN A 181 -3.78 -1.04 18.83
N LEU A 182 -3.39 -0.31 17.79
CA LEU A 182 -4.23 -0.17 16.60
C LEU A 182 -4.39 -1.51 15.86
N TYR A 183 -3.31 -2.30 15.72
CA TYR A 183 -3.41 -3.63 15.12
C TYR A 183 -4.38 -4.53 15.89
N LEU A 184 -4.28 -4.57 17.23
CA LEU A 184 -5.17 -5.36 18.07
C LEU A 184 -6.65 -4.98 17.87
N LYS A 185 -6.96 -3.67 17.74
CA LYS A 185 -8.31 -3.18 17.45
C LYS A 185 -8.79 -3.63 16.07
N LEU A 186 -7.96 -3.47 15.03
CA LEU A 186 -8.31 -3.83 13.66
C LEU A 186 -8.47 -5.34 13.50
N ARG A 187 -7.57 -6.12 14.12
CA ARG A 187 -7.64 -7.59 14.14
C ARG A 187 -8.96 -8.10 14.73
N SER A 188 -9.44 -7.48 15.81
CA SER A 188 -10.66 -7.93 16.49
C SER A 188 -11.96 -7.66 15.71
N ARG A 189 -11.94 -6.75 14.75
CA ARG A 189 -13.11 -6.34 13.95
C ARG A 189 -13.18 -7.01 12.58
N GLY A 190 -12.07 -7.59 12.11
CA GLY A 190 -12.06 -8.41 10.90
C GLY A 190 -12.84 -9.72 11.07
N SER A 191 -12.80 -10.60 10.06
CA SER A 191 -13.41 -11.95 10.14
C SER A 191 -12.66 -12.82 11.16
N ALA A 192 -12.69 -12.40 12.42
CA ALA A 192 -11.93 -12.97 13.54
C ALA A 192 -12.27 -14.44 13.82
N SER A 193 -13.41 -14.95 13.34
CA SER A 193 -13.87 -16.33 13.61
C SER A 193 -13.00 -17.41 12.98
N LEU A 194 -12.21 -17.09 11.95
CA LEU A 194 -11.32 -18.03 11.26
C LEU A 194 -9.82 -17.76 11.50
N LEU A 195 -9.49 -16.68 12.21
CA LEU A 195 -8.10 -16.29 12.45
C LEU A 195 -7.44 -17.17 13.53
N VAL A 196 -6.37 -17.84 13.17
CA VAL A 196 -5.52 -18.57 14.12
C VAL A 196 -4.55 -17.58 14.75
N GLN A 197 -4.90 -17.07 15.93
CA GLN A 197 -4.08 -16.10 16.66
C GLN A 197 -2.79 -16.73 17.18
N ARG A 198 -1.66 -16.03 17.05
CA ARG A 198 -0.34 -16.45 17.51
C ARG A 198 -0.08 -16.00 18.95
N ARG A 199 -0.92 -16.44 19.90
CA ARG A 199 -0.95 -15.97 21.31
C ARG A 199 0.38 -16.06 22.05
N ASP A 200 1.14 -17.14 21.86
CA ASP A 200 2.45 -17.31 22.51
C ASP A 200 3.46 -16.29 21.97
N ALA A 201 3.48 -16.09 20.64
CA ALA A 201 4.32 -15.08 20.01
C ALA A 201 3.90 -13.66 20.41
N GLU A 202 2.59 -13.38 20.49
CA GLU A 202 2.03 -12.12 21.01
C GLU A 202 2.52 -11.85 22.42
N GLY A 203 2.32 -12.79 23.34
CA GLY A 203 2.75 -12.66 24.74
C GLY A 203 4.25 -12.40 24.89
N ALA A 204 5.07 -13.17 24.18
CA ALA A 204 6.52 -13.03 24.22
C ALA A 204 7.01 -11.70 23.63
N ALA A 205 6.47 -11.30 22.47
CA ALA A 205 6.84 -10.04 21.81
C ALA A 205 6.44 -8.82 22.64
N LEU A 206 5.25 -8.83 23.22
CA LEU A 206 4.77 -7.76 24.11
C LEU A 206 5.60 -7.66 25.40
N ALA A 207 5.97 -8.79 26.01
CA ALA A 207 6.83 -8.78 27.18
C ALA A 207 8.20 -8.18 26.87
N PHE A 208 8.83 -8.60 25.78
CA PHE A 208 10.10 -8.04 25.32
C PHE A 208 10.00 -6.55 25.00
N PHE A 209 8.97 -6.12 24.28
CA PHE A 209 8.77 -4.70 23.97
C PHE A 209 8.60 -3.86 25.23
N ARG A 210 7.83 -4.30 26.22
CA ARG A 210 7.64 -3.58 27.49
C ARG A 210 8.95 -3.42 28.27
N ASP A 211 9.78 -4.45 28.30
CA ASP A 211 11.12 -4.38 28.92
C ASP A 211 12.00 -3.34 28.23
N VAL A 212 12.05 -3.35 26.89
CA VAL A 212 12.79 -2.35 26.11
C VAL A 212 12.23 -0.94 26.34
N ALA A 213 10.92 -0.75 26.27
CA ALA A 213 10.28 0.56 26.47
C ALA A 213 10.53 1.11 27.89
N GLY A 214 10.56 0.26 28.90
CA GLY A 214 10.89 0.65 30.28
C GLY A 214 12.32 1.16 30.45
N ARG A 215 13.26 0.68 29.62
CA ARG A 215 14.68 1.10 29.67
C ARG A 215 14.97 2.39 28.90
N VAL A 216 14.07 2.85 28.04
CA VAL A 216 14.26 4.06 27.23
C VAL A 216 13.44 5.27 27.73
N GLN A 217 12.78 5.10 28.91
CA GLN A 217 12.03 6.17 29.61
C GLN A 217 12.93 7.19 30.32
#